data_d8610b68befce8b69343632251c6893c
#
_entry.id   d8610b68befce8b69343632251c6893c
#
_cell.length_a   1.000
_cell.length_b   1.000
_cell.length_c   1.000
_cell.angle_alpha   90.00
_cell.angle_beta   90.00
_cell.angle_gamma   90.00
#
_symmetry.space_group_name_H-M   'P 1'
#
loop_
_entity.id
_entity.type
_entity.pdbx_description
1 polymer ?
#
loop_
_entity_poly.entity_id
_entity_poly.type
_entity_poly.pdbx_seq_one_letter_code
_entity_poly.pdbx_strand_id
1 'polypeptide(L)'
;MKVIESTAREKKIPLATSESVNIDVIETTLKGSRFMFNSVEIDLPLSGDHQLENAKTALAALDMLRCNSLISITDEQIANGFAKAVNPARLELLSEKPIVLLDGAHNPNGIEALKSAIQKFLPNKYIIAITGMLADKDVSTSVKLLDGVFDRV
;
A
#
# COMPACT_ATOMS: atom_id res chain seq x y z
N MET A 1 5.24 -15.38 -6.86
CA MET A 1 5.76 -16.04 -5.66
C MET A 1 6.59 -17.28 -5.97
N LYS A 2 6.06 -18.34 -6.63
CA LYS A 2 6.77 -19.62 -6.89
C LYS A 2 8.19 -19.49 -7.50
N VAL A 3 8.41 -18.53 -8.40
CA VAL A 3 9.74 -18.30 -9.03
C VAL A 3 10.73 -17.78 -7.99
N ILE A 4 10.34 -16.81 -7.17
CA ILE A 4 11.19 -16.24 -6.11
C ILE A 4 11.56 -17.32 -5.09
N GLU A 5 10.57 -18.10 -4.65
CA GLU A 5 10.77 -19.20 -3.70
C GLU A 5 11.73 -20.27 -4.24
N SER A 6 11.56 -20.70 -5.51
CA SER A 6 12.46 -21.67 -6.13
C SER A 6 13.88 -21.13 -6.25
N THR A 7 14.04 -19.89 -6.66
CA THR A 7 15.36 -19.25 -6.78
C THR A 7 16.04 -19.07 -5.42
N ALA A 8 15.29 -18.65 -4.41
CA ALA A 8 15.82 -18.51 -3.04
C ALA A 8 16.30 -19.87 -2.49
N ARG A 9 15.50 -20.93 -2.70
CA ARG A 9 15.85 -22.29 -2.31
C ARG A 9 17.09 -22.80 -3.03
N GLU A 10 17.16 -22.63 -4.35
CA GLU A 10 18.31 -23.02 -5.17
C GLU A 10 19.59 -22.32 -4.72
N LYS A 11 19.51 -21.03 -4.44
CA LYS A 11 20.62 -20.20 -3.98
C LYS A 11 20.89 -20.31 -2.47
N LYS A 12 20.09 -21.08 -1.74
CA LYS A 12 20.15 -21.19 -0.26
C LYS A 12 20.10 -19.84 0.45
N ILE A 13 19.29 -18.91 -0.08
CA ILE A 13 19.09 -17.58 0.49
C ILE A 13 17.84 -17.62 1.37
N PRO A 14 17.88 -17.10 2.62
CA PRO A 14 16.68 -16.95 3.44
C PRO A 14 15.63 -16.10 2.72
N LEU A 15 14.37 -16.49 2.81
CA LEU A 15 13.24 -15.76 2.23
C LEU A 15 12.20 -15.51 3.33
N ALA A 16 11.80 -14.26 3.50
CA ALA A 16 10.62 -13.88 4.26
C ALA A 16 9.59 -13.24 3.32
N THR A 17 8.32 -13.39 3.64
CA THR A 17 7.21 -12.81 2.89
C THR A 17 6.31 -12.04 3.83
N SER A 18 5.41 -11.21 3.30
CA SER A 18 4.40 -10.49 4.10
C SER A 18 3.51 -11.43 4.92
N GLU A 19 3.34 -12.68 4.47
CA GLU A 19 2.56 -13.71 5.18
C GLU A 19 3.20 -14.16 6.51
N SER A 20 4.50 -13.94 6.67
CA SER A 20 5.21 -14.26 7.93
C SER A 20 4.98 -13.22 9.02
N VAL A 21 4.35 -12.08 8.70
CA VAL A 21 4.11 -10.97 9.64
C VAL A 21 2.63 -10.84 9.91
N ASN A 22 2.27 -10.89 11.19
CA ASN A 22 0.92 -10.59 11.65
C ASN A 22 0.86 -9.15 12.13
N ILE A 23 -0.18 -8.45 11.71
CA ILE A 23 -0.56 -7.13 12.21
C ILE A 23 -2.03 -7.14 12.57
N ASP A 24 -2.41 -6.45 13.65
CA ASP A 24 -3.81 -6.28 14.03
C ASP A 24 -4.24 -4.87 13.61
N VAL A 25 -5.04 -4.79 12.53
CA VAL A 25 -5.47 -3.51 11.97
C VAL A 25 -6.51 -2.87 12.89
N ILE A 26 -6.23 -1.67 13.40
CA ILE A 26 -7.12 -0.88 14.26
C ILE A 26 -8.05 -0.04 13.39
N GLU A 27 -7.49 0.66 12.41
CA GLU A 27 -8.23 1.62 11.58
C GLU A 27 -7.59 1.80 10.21
N THR A 28 -8.44 2.04 9.20
CA THR A 28 -8.00 2.45 7.86
C THR A 28 -8.88 3.60 7.38
N THR A 29 -8.24 4.69 6.94
CA THR A 29 -8.89 5.92 6.47
C THR A 29 -8.21 6.46 5.21
N LEU A 30 -8.75 7.53 4.62
CA LEU A 30 -8.06 8.27 3.56
C LEU A 30 -6.77 8.96 4.01
N LYS A 31 -6.56 9.11 5.32
CA LYS A 31 -5.34 9.72 5.87
C LYS A 31 -4.25 8.71 6.18
N GLY A 32 -4.58 7.43 6.16
CA GLY A 32 -3.65 6.37 6.50
C GLY A 32 -4.29 5.23 7.28
N SER A 33 -3.46 4.41 7.86
CA SER A 33 -3.86 3.23 8.62
C SER A 33 -3.15 3.18 9.96
N ARG A 34 -3.82 2.62 11.00
CA ARG A 34 -3.21 2.29 12.29
C ARG A 34 -3.34 0.81 12.55
N PHE A 35 -2.28 0.22 13.06
CA PHE A 35 -2.25 -1.21 13.36
C PHE A 35 -1.26 -1.52 14.49
N MET A 36 -1.45 -2.66 15.14
CA MET A 36 -0.51 -3.20 16.13
C MET A 36 0.50 -4.12 15.45
N PHE A 37 1.76 -4.01 15.88
CA PHE A 37 2.83 -4.93 15.56
C PHE A 37 3.68 -5.15 16.82
N ASN A 38 3.86 -6.38 17.27
CA ASN A 38 4.61 -6.74 18.49
C ASN A 38 4.23 -5.90 19.73
N SER A 39 2.94 -5.62 19.94
CA SER A 39 2.43 -4.78 21.03
C SER A 39 2.76 -3.28 20.94
N VAL A 40 3.31 -2.81 19.82
CA VAL A 40 3.52 -1.39 19.53
C VAL A 40 2.51 -0.94 18.48
N GLU A 41 1.85 0.19 18.74
CA GLU A 41 0.95 0.82 17.77
C GLU A 41 1.76 1.55 16.70
N ILE A 42 1.42 1.32 15.45
CA ILE A 42 2.07 1.94 14.29
C ILE A 42 1.05 2.80 13.55
N ASP A 43 1.36 4.08 13.40
CA ASP A 43 0.69 4.99 12.49
C ASP A 43 1.39 4.95 11.13
N LEU A 44 0.63 4.64 10.08
CA LEU A 44 1.12 4.64 8.70
C LEU A 44 0.33 5.69 7.92
N PRO A 45 0.91 6.85 7.56
CA PRO A 45 0.22 7.93 6.82
C PRO A 45 0.09 7.61 5.32
N LEU A 46 -0.11 6.35 4.98
CA LEU A 46 -0.36 5.86 3.62
C LEU A 46 -1.68 5.12 3.58
N SER A 47 -2.56 5.55 2.68
CA SER A 47 -3.91 5.02 2.57
C SER A 47 -4.01 3.83 1.61
N GLY A 48 -4.98 2.95 1.87
CA GLY A 48 -5.30 1.79 1.04
C GLY A 48 -4.74 0.47 1.56
N ASP A 49 -5.51 -0.61 1.37
CA ASP A 49 -5.17 -1.94 1.90
C ASP A 49 -3.85 -2.48 1.33
N HIS A 50 -3.50 -2.10 0.10
CA HIS A 50 -2.21 -2.46 -0.50
C HIS A 50 -1.01 -1.85 0.26
N GLN A 51 -1.20 -0.72 0.98
CA GLN A 51 -0.14 -0.14 1.80
C GLN A 51 0.07 -0.91 3.10
N LEU A 52 -0.96 -1.56 3.64
CA LEU A 52 -0.81 -2.50 4.76
C LEU A 52 0.00 -3.73 4.32
N GLU A 53 -0.23 -4.27 3.13
CA GLU A 53 0.59 -5.37 2.59
C GLU A 53 2.04 -4.95 2.33
N ASN A 54 2.26 -3.72 1.85
CA ASN A 54 3.60 -3.14 1.73
C ASN A 54 4.27 -2.98 3.10
N ALA A 55 3.53 -2.53 4.12
CA ALA A 55 4.03 -2.42 5.48
C ALA A 55 4.44 -3.79 6.06
N LYS A 56 3.62 -4.84 5.87
CA LYS A 56 3.97 -6.21 6.28
C LYS A 56 5.26 -6.69 5.58
N THR A 57 5.42 -6.37 4.29
CA THR A 57 6.65 -6.71 3.55
C THR A 57 7.87 -6.00 4.14
N ALA A 58 7.74 -4.71 4.46
CA ALA A 58 8.81 -3.95 5.10
C ALA A 58 9.15 -4.49 6.51
N LEU A 59 8.14 -4.82 7.31
CA LEU A 59 8.31 -5.43 8.62
C LEU A 59 9.01 -6.79 8.52
N ALA A 60 8.62 -7.65 7.57
CA ALA A 60 9.27 -8.92 7.31
C ALA A 60 10.76 -8.76 6.98
N ALA A 61 11.10 -7.75 6.16
CA ALA A 61 12.48 -7.44 5.83
C ALA A 61 13.27 -6.94 7.04
N LEU A 62 12.69 -6.05 7.85
CA LEU A 62 13.32 -5.54 9.08
C LEU A 62 13.54 -6.64 10.10
N ASP A 63 12.56 -7.52 10.30
CA ASP A 63 12.68 -8.68 11.19
C ASP A 63 13.78 -9.63 10.72
N MET A 64 13.87 -9.91 9.42
CA MET A 64 14.92 -10.74 8.85
C MET A 64 16.31 -10.11 9.09
N LEU A 65 16.47 -8.82 8.88
CA LEU A 65 17.74 -8.12 9.14
C LEU A 65 18.11 -8.13 10.61
N ARG A 66 17.13 -7.94 11.49
CA ARG A 66 17.28 -7.97 12.95
C ARG A 66 17.68 -9.37 13.45
N CYS A 67 16.97 -10.42 13.00
CA CYS A 67 17.25 -11.82 13.37
C CYS A 67 18.65 -12.29 12.91
N ASN A 68 19.16 -11.74 11.82
CA ASN A 68 20.51 -12.03 11.34
C ASN A 68 21.59 -11.07 11.92
N SER A 69 21.24 -10.25 12.90
CA SER A 69 22.13 -9.28 13.56
C SER A 69 22.79 -8.28 12.60
N LEU A 70 22.14 -8.02 11.45
CA LEU A 70 22.61 -7.04 10.46
C LEU A 70 22.23 -5.62 10.84
N ILE A 71 21.16 -5.45 11.62
CA ILE A 71 20.73 -4.17 12.19
C ILE A 71 20.34 -4.35 13.65
N SER A 72 20.47 -3.25 14.42
CA SER A 72 19.91 -3.13 15.75
C SER A 72 18.85 -2.05 15.74
N ILE A 73 17.58 -2.44 15.84
CA ILE A 73 16.43 -1.54 15.77
C ILE A 73 15.34 -2.03 16.72
N THR A 74 14.71 -1.12 17.47
CA THR A 74 13.58 -1.45 18.35
C THR A 74 12.24 -1.30 17.61
N ASP A 75 11.18 -1.90 18.16
CA ASP A 75 9.84 -1.78 17.56
C ASP A 75 9.33 -0.33 17.61
N GLU A 76 9.70 0.47 18.65
CA GLU A 76 9.40 1.90 18.70
C GLU A 76 10.12 2.71 17.61
N GLN A 77 11.37 2.33 17.28
CA GLN A 77 12.09 2.96 16.17
C GLN A 77 11.46 2.61 14.83
N ILE A 78 10.97 1.38 14.67
CA ILE A 78 10.20 0.96 13.51
C ILE A 78 8.91 1.80 13.41
N ALA A 79 8.13 1.90 14.50
CA ALA A 79 6.90 2.69 14.53
C ALA A 79 7.15 4.17 14.17
N ASN A 80 8.20 4.76 14.72
CA ASN A 80 8.61 6.13 14.40
C ASN A 80 9.04 6.31 12.92
N GLY A 81 9.59 5.27 12.31
CA GLY A 81 9.93 5.25 10.89
C GLY A 81 8.68 5.21 10.02
N PHE A 82 7.73 4.33 10.34
CA PHE A 82 6.46 4.24 9.62
C PHE A 82 5.65 5.53 9.71
N ALA A 83 5.60 6.19 10.88
CA ALA A 83 4.89 7.45 11.07
C ALA A 83 5.40 8.60 10.20
N LYS A 84 6.62 8.49 9.69
CA LYS A 84 7.25 9.46 8.77
C LYS A 84 7.24 9.02 7.32
N ALA A 85 6.58 7.90 7.01
CA ALA A 85 6.54 7.40 5.64
C ALA A 85 5.80 8.39 4.72
N VAL A 86 6.44 8.72 3.61
CA VAL A 86 5.87 9.57 2.56
C VAL A 86 6.01 8.85 1.23
N ASN A 87 4.92 8.74 0.49
CA ASN A 87 4.92 8.16 -0.84
C ASN A 87 3.97 8.98 -1.75
N PRO A 88 4.47 10.05 -2.37
CA PRO A 88 3.64 10.95 -3.17
C PRO A 88 2.90 10.22 -4.28
N ALA A 89 1.71 10.70 -4.60
CA ALA A 89 0.83 10.11 -5.60
C ALA A 89 0.51 8.63 -5.36
N ARG A 90 0.33 8.23 -4.11
CA ARG A 90 -0.20 6.90 -3.73
C ARG A 90 -1.42 7.09 -2.84
N LEU A 91 -2.58 7.25 -3.46
CA LEU A 91 -3.84 7.61 -2.83
C LEU A 91 -3.68 8.81 -1.86
N GLU A 92 -2.92 9.80 -2.31
CA GLU A 92 -2.54 10.96 -1.52
C GLU A 92 -3.72 11.92 -1.39
N LEU A 93 -4.12 12.23 -0.17
CA LEU A 93 -5.18 13.18 0.13
C LEU A 93 -4.62 14.60 0.13
N LEU A 94 -4.85 15.34 -0.97
CA LEU A 94 -4.39 16.72 -1.13
C LEU A 94 -5.30 17.75 -0.43
N SER A 95 -6.62 17.46 -0.35
CA SER A 95 -7.62 18.33 0.28
C SER A 95 -8.79 17.51 0.80
N GLU A 96 -9.40 17.98 1.89
CA GLU A 96 -10.58 17.36 2.48
C GLU A 96 -11.89 18.06 2.07
N LYS A 97 -11.82 19.32 1.64
CA LYS A 97 -13.01 20.13 1.27
C LYS A 97 -12.70 21.07 0.09
N PRO A 98 -13.03 20.69 -1.14
CA PRO A 98 -13.51 19.36 -1.55
C PRO A 98 -12.44 18.27 -1.35
N ILE A 99 -12.86 17.00 -1.30
CA ILE A 99 -11.91 15.90 -1.28
C ILE A 99 -11.18 15.89 -2.63
N VAL A 100 -9.85 15.96 -2.59
CA VAL A 100 -8.98 15.84 -3.75
C VAL A 100 -7.95 14.76 -3.47
N LEU A 101 -7.96 13.71 -4.29
CA LEU A 101 -7.01 12.60 -4.21
C LEU A 101 -6.09 12.61 -5.42
N LEU A 102 -4.82 12.31 -5.19
CA LEU A 102 -3.82 12.10 -6.22
C LEU A 102 -3.33 10.65 -6.16
N ASP A 103 -3.37 9.96 -7.29
CA ASP A 103 -2.87 8.59 -7.38
C ASP A 103 -2.08 8.37 -8.69
N GLY A 104 -0.98 7.63 -8.60
CA GLY A 104 -0.11 7.28 -9.71
C GLY A 104 -0.39 5.91 -10.32
N ALA A 105 -1.58 5.34 -10.12
CA ALA A 105 -1.96 4.07 -10.74
C ALA A 105 -1.92 4.17 -12.26
N HIS A 106 -1.12 3.31 -12.89
CA HIS A 106 -0.87 3.32 -14.34
C HIS A 106 -0.78 1.91 -14.94
N ASN A 107 -1.19 0.91 -14.17
CA ASN A 107 -1.29 -0.48 -14.60
C ASN A 107 -2.54 -1.13 -13.98
N PRO A 108 -3.03 -2.25 -14.52
CA PRO A 108 -4.27 -2.87 -14.06
C PRO A 108 -4.32 -3.13 -12.55
N ASN A 109 -3.26 -3.64 -11.95
CA ASN A 109 -3.22 -3.92 -10.50
C ASN A 109 -3.33 -2.64 -9.67
N GLY A 110 -2.64 -1.57 -10.07
CA GLY A 110 -2.74 -0.26 -9.40
C GLY A 110 -4.15 0.33 -9.53
N ILE A 111 -4.77 0.20 -10.71
CA ILE A 111 -6.14 0.65 -10.94
C ILE A 111 -7.15 -0.15 -10.09
N GLU A 112 -6.99 -1.46 -9.95
CA GLU A 112 -7.83 -2.26 -9.04
C GLU A 112 -7.70 -1.81 -7.58
N ALA A 113 -6.48 -1.53 -7.13
CA ALA A 113 -6.24 -1.02 -5.79
C ALA A 113 -6.90 0.35 -5.57
N LEU A 114 -6.78 1.27 -6.55
CA LEU A 114 -7.45 2.58 -6.55
C LEU A 114 -8.98 2.42 -6.49
N LYS A 115 -9.55 1.58 -7.36
CA LYS A 115 -10.98 1.27 -7.38
C LYS A 115 -11.47 0.79 -6.02
N SER A 116 -10.78 -0.20 -5.45
CA SER A 116 -11.10 -0.74 -4.13
C SER A 116 -11.08 0.32 -3.04
N ALA A 117 -10.08 1.19 -3.07
CA ALA A 117 -9.95 2.29 -2.10
C ALA A 117 -11.07 3.32 -2.25
N ILE A 118 -11.42 3.71 -3.47
CA ILE A 118 -12.55 4.63 -3.75
C ILE A 118 -13.86 4.04 -3.23
N GLN A 119 -14.14 2.78 -3.54
CA GLN A 119 -15.35 2.10 -3.08
C GLN A 119 -15.41 2.00 -1.54
N LYS A 120 -14.27 1.77 -0.91
CA LYS A 120 -14.16 1.65 0.55
C LYS A 120 -14.33 3.00 1.27
N PHE A 121 -13.63 4.03 0.80
CA PHE A 121 -13.52 5.29 1.53
C PHE A 121 -14.50 6.38 1.08
N LEU A 122 -15.02 6.27 -0.15
CA LEU A 122 -15.90 7.27 -0.75
C LEU A 122 -17.22 6.65 -1.28
N PRO A 123 -17.89 5.77 -0.48
CA PRO A 123 -19.13 5.16 -0.94
C PRO A 123 -20.18 6.24 -1.21
N ASN A 124 -20.90 6.11 -2.32
CA ASN A 124 -22.01 7.01 -2.72
C ASN A 124 -21.61 8.49 -2.88
N LYS A 125 -20.34 8.78 -3.14
CA LYS A 125 -19.90 10.13 -3.49
C LYS A 125 -19.96 10.33 -5.00
N TYR A 126 -20.30 11.57 -5.41
CA TYR A 126 -20.15 11.98 -6.80
C TYR A 126 -18.67 12.26 -7.06
N ILE A 127 -18.07 11.55 -7.99
CA ILE A 127 -16.62 11.55 -8.23
C ILE A 127 -16.31 11.96 -9.66
N ILE A 128 -15.48 12.98 -9.78
CA ILE A 128 -14.92 13.42 -11.06
C ILE A 128 -13.46 12.97 -11.09
N ALA A 129 -13.06 12.24 -12.12
CA ALA A 129 -11.67 11.84 -12.34
C ALA A 129 -11.04 12.66 -13.47
N ILE A 130 -9.77 13.02 -13.27
CA ILE A 130 -8.90 13.52 -14.34
C ILE A 130 -7.80 12.49 -14.49
N THR A 131 -7.73 11.81 -15.63
CA THR A 131 -6.79 10.72 -15.85
C THR A 131 -5.87 10.98 -17.03
N GLY A 132 -4.66 10.42 -16.96
CA GLY A 132 -3.71 10.39 -18.04
C GLY A 132 -2.81 9.17 -17.91
N MET A 133 -2.57 8.47 -19.01
CA MET A 133 -1.68 7.32 -19.07
C MET A 133 -0.74 7.45 -20.26
N LEU A 134 0.49 6.94 -20.08
CA LEU A 134 1.44 6.84 -21.18
C LEU A 134 1.00 5.72 -22.15
N ALA A 135 1.29 5.91 -23.44
CA ALA A 135 0.86 5.00 -24.51
C ALA A 135 1.50 3.59 -24.41
N ASP A 136 2.60 3.45 -23.66
CA ASP A 136 3.29 2.17 -23.42
C ASP A 136 2.62 1.31 -22.34
N LYS A 137 1.57 1.82 -21.67
CA LYS A 137 0.80 1.12 -20.64
C LYS A 137 -0.42 0.40 -21.22
N ASP A 138 -0.93 -0.57 -20.49
CA ASP A 138 -2.18 -1.24 -20.85
C ASP A 138 -3.38 -0.34 -20.55
N VAL A 139 -3.56 0.69 -21.40
CA VAL A 139 -4.61 1.69 -21.27
C VAL A 139 -5.99 1.04 -21.42
N SER A 140 -6.14 0.07 -22.35
CA SER A 140 -7.45 -0.56 -22.62
C SER A 140 -7.99 -1.30 -21.42
N THR A 141 -7.16 -2.13 -20.77
CA THR A 141 -7.56 -2.86 -19.54
C THR A 141 -7.79 -1.88 -18.40
N SER A 142 -6.92 -0.88 -18.24
CA SER A 142 -7.03 0.11 -17.17
C SER A 142 -8.33 0.92 -17.26
N VAL A 143 -8.71 1.38 -18.43
CA VAL A 143 -9.97 2.13 -18.63
C VAL A 143 -11.19 1.25 -18.35
N LYS A 144 -11.19 -0.01 -18.80
CA LYS A 144 -12.28 -0.94 -18.50
C LYS A 144 -12.46 -1.18 -17.00
N LEU A 145 -11.38 -1.24 -16.24
CA LEU A 145 -11.43 -1.41 -14.78
C LEU A 145 -12.00 -0.17 -14.07
N LEU A 146 -11.83 1.02 -14.65
CA LEU A 146 -12.39 2.26 -14.13
C LEU A 146 -13.86 2.48 -14.50
N ASP A 147 -14.40 1.69 -15.42
CA ASP A 147 -15.80 1.81 -15.81
C ASP A 147 -16.75 1.64 -14.60
N GLY A 148 -17.69 2.55 -14.47
CA GLY A 148 -18.62 2.58 -13.33
C GLY A 148 -18.03 2.98 -11.97
N VAL A 149 -16.75 3.41 -11.91
CA VAL A 149 -16.11 3.89 -10.67
C VAL A 149 -16.31 5.39 -10.50
N PHE A 150 -16.31 6.14 -11.58
CA PHE A 150 -16.43 7.59 -11.60
C PHE A 150 -17.71 8.05 -12.30
N ASP A 151 -18.29 9.14 -11.84
CA ASP A 151 -19.46 9.77 -12.48
C ASP A 151 -19.06 10.58 -13.71
N ARG A 152 -17.83 11.07 -13.74
CA ARG A 152 -17.21 11.76 -14.88
C ARG A 152 -15.72 11.45 -14.95
N VAL A 153 -15.23 11.34 -16.19
CA VAL A 153 -13.80 11.21 -16.51
C VAL A 153 -13.42 12.24 -17.56
#